data_3cacea3885b887b78329888fb9ed0e80
#
_entry.id   3cacea3885b887b78329888fb9ed0e80
#
_cell.length_a   1.000
_cell.length_b   1.000
_cell.length_c   1.000
_cell.angle_alpha   90.00
_cell.angle_beta   90.00
_cell.angle_gamma   90.00
#
_symmetry.space_group_name_H-M   'P 1'
#
loop_
_entity.id
_entity.type
_entity.pdbx_description
1 polymer ?
#
loop_
_entity_poly.entity_id
_entity_poly.type
_entity_poly.pdbx_seq_one_letter_code
_entity_poly.pdbx_strand_id
1 'polypeptide(L)'
;MVLKALAIVLGVCLSASGSADVQAQTGAGIRGRLDIRRFAKPVERRPDVSNTGAAAPRETTEYRRGVVYLETAPRSAFDEREPGRAVMDQRNERFVPHLLAVMVGTYVDFPNSDLTYHNVFSLSRAKRFDLGRYAAGKSKGVRMDRPGVVRVFCDIHSHMNAFVLVFNHPFFDVTDDDGRFELPALPAGTYTLVGWYEGEARITRPVVVPPGGWAEIDLVVP
;
A
#
# COMPACT_ATOMS: atom_id res chain seq x y z
N MET A 1 2.68 60.78 -64.43
CA MET A 1 3.34 59.51 -64.10
C MET A 1 2.97 59.16 -62.64
N VAL A 2 2.03 58.27 -62.46
CA VAL A 2 1.56 57.98 -61.12
C VAL A 2 2.03 56.51 -60.80
N LEU A 3 2.89 56.38 -59.79
CA LEU A 3 3.39 55.15 -59.33
C LEU A 3 2.39 54.55 -58.35
N LYS A 4 1.82 53.38 -58.65
CA LYS A 4 0.98 52.59 -57.71
C LYS A 4 1.85 51.68 -56.87
N ALA A 5 1.87 51.90 -55.57
CA ALA A 5 2.49 50.99 -54.59
C ALA A 5 1.56 49.83 -54.30
N LEU A 6 2.07 48.59 -54.44
CA LEU A 6 1.38 47.32 -54.12
C LEU A 6 1.76 46.95 -52.69
N ALA A 7 0.83 46.97 -51.75
CA ALA A 7 1.02 46.48 -50.38
C ALA A 7 0.73 44.97 -50.32
N ILE A 8 1.78 44.21 -50.01
CA ILE A 8 1.67 42.76 -49.73
C ILE A 8 1.36 42.61 -48.23
N VAL A 9 0.17 42.11 -47.92
CA VAL A 9 -0.21 41.73 -46.56
C VAL A 9 0.21 40.28 -46.32
N LEU A 10 1.27 40.10 -45.49
CA LEU A 10 1.70 38.78 -45.02
C LEU A 10 0.81 38.35 -43.85
N GLY A 11 -0.09 37.42 -44.09
CA GLY A 11 -0.88 36.79 -43.03
C GLY A 11 -0.02 35.79 -42.23
N VAL A 12 0.27 36.10 -40.97
CA VAL A 12 0.89 35.17 -40.01
C VAL A 12 -0.19 34.30 -39.41
N CYS A 13 -0.26 33.04 -39.85
CA CYS A 13 -1.05 32.00 -39.14
C CYS A 13 -0.33 31.61 -37.84
N LEU A 14 -0.79 32.14 -36.69
CA LEU A 14 -0.42 31.59 -35.38
C LEU A 14 -1.19 30.27 -35.18
N SER A 15 -0.48 29.17 -35.37
CA SER A 15 -0.93 27.85 -34.89
C SER A 15 -0.75 27.80 -33.36
N ALA A 16 -1.81 28.00 -32.62
CA ALA A 16 -1.85 27.75 -31.18
C ALA A 16 -1.76 26.25 -30.93
N SER A 17 -0.56 25.76 -30.62
CA SER A 17 -0.34 24.44 -30.05
C SER A 17 -0.88 24.47 -28.63
N GLY A 18 -2.12 24.08 -28.43
CA GLY A 18 -2.71 23.90 -27.12
C GLY A 18 -2.03 22.72 -26.43
N SER A 19 -1.03 23.02 -25.58
CA SER A 19 -0.57 22.09 -24.57
C SER A 19 -1.75 21.87 -23.62
N ALA A 20 -2.40 20.72 -23.68
CA ALA A 20 -3.36 20.32 -22.66
C ALA A 20 -2.55 20.14 -21.35
N ASP A 21 -2.55 21.17 -20.52
CA ASP A 21 -2.14 21.07 -19.12
C ASP A 21 -3.03 20.00 -18.47
N VAL A 22 -2.47 18.81 -18.24
CA VAL A 22 -3.06 17.79 -17.38
C VAL A 22 -2.90 18.30 -15.95
N GLN A 23 -3.74 19.25 -15.57
CA GLN A 23 -3.90 19.62 -14.17
C GLN A 23 -4.37 18.38 -13.43
N ALA A 24 -3.58 17.95 -12.44
CA ALA A 24 -3.99 16.94 -11.47
C ALA A 24 -5.29 17.44 -10.81
N GLN A 25 -6.42 16.85 -11.23
CA GLN A 25 -7.71 17.24 -10.70
C GLN A 25 -7.80 16.71 -9.26
N THR A 26 -7.72 17.61 -8.30
CA THR A 26 -7.77 17.38 -6.84
C THR A 26 -9.16 16.89 -6.38
N GLY A 27 -9.76 15.94 -7.06
CA GLY A 27 -11.12 15.48 -6.74
C GLY A 27 -11.53 14.19 -7.44
N ALA A 28 -10.60 13.49 -8.09
CA ALA A 28 -10.90 12.24 -8.80
C ALA A 28 -10.12 11.08 -8.20
N GLY A 29 -10.69 9.87 -8.24
CA GLY A 29 -10.01 8.70 -7.68
C GLY A 29 -10.88 7.45 -7.69
N ILE A 30 -10.47 6.46 -6.91
CA ILE A 30 -11.21 5.23 -6.65
C ILE A 30 -11.40 5.10 -5.15
N ARG A 31 -12.60 4.79 -4.71
CA ARG A 31 -12.89 4.47 -3.32
C ARG A 31 -13.88 3.33 -3.22
N GLY A 32 -13.92 2.69 -2.08
CA GLY A 32 -14.84 1.59 -1.85
C GLY A 32 -14.49 0.78 -0.62
N ARG A 33 -14.91 -0.47 -0.61
CA ARG A 33 -14.70 -1.39 0.48
C ARG A 33 -14.09 -2.70 0.01
N LEU A 34 -13.14 -3.21 0.77
CA LEU A 34 -12.60 -4.57 0.66
C LEU A 34 -13.26 -5.42 1.75
N ASP A 35 -14.25 -6.22 1.36
CA ASP A 35 -14.92 -7.16 2.27
C ASP A 35 -14.15 -8.48 2.30
N ILE A 36 -13.52 -8.77 3.44
CA ILE A 36 -12.76 -9.99 3.67
C ILE A 36 -13.67 -10.99 4.36
N ARG A 37 -14.25 -11.89 3.58
CA ARG A 37 -15.07 -12.99 4.12
C ARG A 37 -14.15 -14.03 4.71
N ARG A 38 -14.11 -14.11 6.03
CA ARG A 38 -13.38 -15.17 6.69
C ARG A 38 -14.02 -16.52 6.40
N PHE A 39 -13.31 -17.39 5.71
CA PHE A 39 -13.47 -18.81 5.97
C PHE A 39 -12.98 -19.02 7.41
N ALA A 40 -13.88 -19.38 8.31
CA ALA A 40 -13.48 -19.83 9.63
C ALA A 40 -12.47 -20.96 9.42
N LYS A 41 -11.17 -20.68 9.64
CA LYS A 41 -10.20 -21.78 9.77
C LYS A 41 -10.77 -22.68 10.84
N PRO A 42 -10.86 -23.99 10.61
CA PRO A 42 -11.25 -24.91 11.66
C PRO A 42 -10.36 -24.59 12.86
N VAL A 43 -10.97 -24.23 13.98
CA VAL A 43 -10.24 -24.04 15.23
C VAL A 43 -9.61 -25.42 15.49
N GLU A 44 -8.29 -25.51 15.29
CA GLU A 44 -7.53 -26.65 15.74
C GLU A 44 -7.73 -26.70 17.26
N ARG A 45 -8.66 -27.53 17.70
CA ARG A 45 -8.90 -27.77 19.12
C ARG A 45 -7.67 -28.52 19.63
N ARG A 46 -6.63 -27.82 20.00
CA ARG A 46 -5.66 -28.35 20.93
C ARG A 46 -6.43 -28.63 22.21
N PRO A 47 -6.32 -29.84 22.81
CA PRO A 47 -6.90 -30.08 24.10
C PRO A 47 -6.40 -29.01 25.06
N ASP A 48 -7.30 -28.13 25.52
CA ASP A 48 -6.97 -27.09 26.48
C ASP A 48 -6.74 -27.75 27.83
N VAL A 49 -5.49 -27.86 28.23
CA VAL A 49 -5.09 -28.35 29.58
C VAL A 49 -4.99 -27.18 30.59
N SER A 50 -5.37 -25.95 30.22
CA SER A 50 -5.35 -24.80 31.10
C SER A 50 -6.70 -24.09 31.15
N ASN A 51 -7.65 -24.65 31.88
CA ASN A 51 -8.88 -23.94 32.24
C ASN A 51 -8.55 -22.92 33.35
N THR A 52 -7.67 -21.97 33.08
CA THR A 52 -7.26 -20.89 34.01
C THR A 52 -7.92 -19.56 33.67
N GLY A 53 -9.18 -19.53 33.24
CA GLY A 53 -9.98 -18.29 33.22
C GLY A 53 -9.42 -17.11 32.41
N ALA A 54 -8.34 -17.28 31.66
CA ALA A 54 -7.82 -16.26 30.79
C ALA A 54 -8.75 -16.09 29.59
N ALA A 55 -9.35 -14.90 29.46
CA ALA A 55 -10.17 -14.55 28.31
C ALA A 55 -9.40 -14.87 27.02
N ALA A 56 -10.05 -15.57 26.08
CA ALA A 56 -9.48 -15.82 24.76
C ALA A 56 -8.94 -14.50 24.18
N PRO A 57 -7.75 -14.48 23.57
CA PRO A 57 -7.20 -13.28 22.97
C PRO A 57 -8.27 -12.69 22.03
N ARG A 58 -8.72 -11.46 22.29
CA ARG A 58 -9.59 -10.75 21.35
C ARG A 58 -8.83 -10.67 20.04
N GLU A 59 -9.40 -11.25 18.98
CA GLU A 59 -8.90 -11.05 17.62
C GLU A 59 -8.81 -9.55 17.38
N THR A 60 -7.61 -9.04 17.22
CA THR A 60 -7.39 -7.63 16.94
C THR A 60 -7.88 -7.35 15.53
N THR A 61 -8.58 -6.25 15.33
CA THR A 61 -9.10 -5.77 14.03
C THR A 61 -7.99 -5.64 12.97
N GLU A 62 -6.73 -5.50 13.38
CA GLU A 62 -5.56 -5.43 12.49
C GLU A 62 -5.43 -6.60 11.50
N TYR A 63 -5.88 -7.81 11.87
CA TYR A 63 -5.90 -8.96 10.96
C TYR A 63 -7.03 -8.92 9.93
N ARG A 64 -7.87 -7.88 9.93
CA ARG A 64 -8.95 -7.69 8.95
C ARG A 64 -8.58 -6.71 7.86
N ARG A 65 -7.41 -6.09 7.95
CA ARG A 65 -6.94 -5.11 6.97
C ARG A 65 -6.32 -5.79 5.76
N GLY A 66 -6.62 -5.27 4.60
CA GLY A 66 -5.99 -5.64 3.34
C GLY A 66 -5.32 -4.43 2.69
N VAL A 67 -4.69 -4.64 1.56
CA VAL A 67 -4.16 -3.57 0.72
C VAL A 67 -4.92 -3.55 -0.59
N VAL A 68 -5.38 -2.38 -1.00
CA VAL A 68 -5.95 -2.16 -2.32
C VAL A 68 -4.98 -1.30 -3.12
N TYR A 69 -4.67 -1.70 -4.35
CA TYR A 69 -3.70 -0.99 -5.18
C TYR A 69 -4.00 -1.15 -6.67
N LEU A 70 -3.43 -0.26 -7.48
CA LEU A 70 -3.45 -0.42 -8.94
C LEU A 70 -2.39 -1.42 -9.37
N GLU A 71 -2.74 -2.36 -10.25
CA GLU A 71 -1.77 -3.28 -10.87
C GLU A 71 -0.82 -2.52 -11.79
N THR A 72 -1.35 -1.53 -12.52
CA THR A 72 -0.59 -0.66 -13.42
C THR A 72 -0.96 0.79 -13.15
N ALA A 73 0.02 1.59 -12.78
CA ALA A 73 -0.18 3.00 -12.49
C ALA A 73 0.06 3.88 -13.74
N PRO A 74 -0.56 5.09 -13.82
CA PRO A 74 -0.27 6.06 -14.87
C PRO A 74 1.20 6.51 -14.81
N ARG A 75 1.76 6.94 -15.95
CA ARG A 75 3.19 7.32 -16.06
C ARG A 75 3.60 8.43 -15.08
N SER A 76 2.74 9.39 -14.82
CA SER A 76 2.96 10.46 -13.83
C SER A 76 3.11 9.97 -12.39
N ALA A 77 2.80 8.71 -12.11
CA ALA A 77 2.97 8.11 -10.79
C ALA A 77 4.43 7.79 -10.43
N PHE A 78 5.32 7.76 -11.42
CA PHE A 78 6.72 7.32 -11.27
C PHE A 78 7.70 8.48 -11.19
N ASP A 79 7.22 9.70 -10.94
CA ASP A 79 8.08 10.85 -10.67
C ASP A 79 8.89 10.60 -9.38
N GLU A 80 10.13 11.08 -9.35
CA GLU A 80 11.00 10.94 -8.19
C GLU A 80 10.34 11.57 -6.95
N ARG A 81 10.35 10.81 -5.86
CA ARG A 81 9.81 11.23 -4.56
C ARG A 81 10.85 10.98 -3.49
N GLU A 82 10.87 11.85 -2.49
CA GLU A 82 11.71 11.65 -1.32
C GLU A 82 11.35 10.35 -0.61
N PRO A 83 12.35 9.53 -0.24
CA PRO A 83 12.12 8.29 0.48
C PRO A 83 11.44 8.54 1.82
N GLY A 84 10.34 7.84 2.06
CA GLY A 84 9.60 7.92 3.31
C GLY A 84 10.26 7.17 4.48
N ARG A 85 9.67 7.34 5.66
CA ARG A 85 9.92 6.50 6.85
C ARG A 85 8.61 5.90 7.32
N ALA A 86 8.66 4.65 7.80
CA ALA A 86 7.54 3.94 8.39
C ALA A 86 8.01 3.19 9.63
N VAL A 87 7.08 2.82 10.49
CA VAL A 87 7.38 2.11 11.74
C VAL A 87 6.52 0.84 11.80
N MET A 88 7.14 -0.27 12.17
CA MET A 88 6.49 -1.52 12.53
C MET A 88 7.03 -1.96 13.89
N ASP A 89 6.30 -1.62 14.95
CA ASP A 89 6.70 -1.86 16.34
C ASP A 89 6.56 -3.35 16.72
N GLN A 90 7.34 -3.78 17.69
CA GLN A 90 7.21 -5.09 18.33
C GLN A 90 6.61 -4.90 19.71
N ARG A 91 5.36 -5.29 19.88
CA ARG A 91 4.58 -5.07 21.09
C ARG A 91 3.62 -6.21 21.37
N ASN A 92 3.62 -6.72 22.61
CA ASN A 92 2.82 -7.88 23.02
C ASN A 92 3.09 -9.11 22.13
N GLU A 93 4.36 -9.36 21.83
CA GLU A 93 4.83 -10.44 20.95
C GLU A 93 4.14 -10.41 19.56
N ARG A 94 3.97 -9.22 18.98
CA ARG A 94 3.39 -8.98 17.65
C ARG A 94 4.11 -7.85 16.95
N PHE A 95 4.11 -7.89 15.62
CA PHE A 95 4.43 -6.74 14.81
C PHE A 95 3.18 -5.86 14.65
N VAL A 96 3.33 -4.56 14.96
CA VAL A 96 2.25 -3.57 14.95
C VAL A 96 2.65 -2.34 14.12
N PRO A 97 1.96 -2.05 13.02
CA PRO A 97 0.85 -2.80 12.46
C PRO A 97 1.30 -4.14 11.86
N HIS A 98 0.38 -5.09 11.76
CA HIS A 98 0.61 -6.38 11.10
C HIS A 98 0.86 -6.24 9.59
N LEU A 99 0.35 -5.17 8.99
CA LEU A 99 0.41 -4.89 7.55
C LEU A 99 0.83 -3.44 7.31
N LEU A 100 1.92 -3.25 6.56
CA LEU A 100 2.37 -1.97 6.03
C LEU A 100 2.34 -1.98 4.50
N ALA A 101 1.98 -0.84 3.91
CA ALA A 101 2.16 -0.56 2.49
C ALA A 101 3.05 0.69 2.36
N VAL A 102 4.13 0.60 1.59
CA VAL A 102 5.13 1.65 1.49
C VAL A 102 5.65 1.79 0.06
N MET A 103 6.23 2.95 -0.25
CA MET A 103 6.95 3.17 -1.50
C MET A 103 8.35 2.54 -1.45
N VAL A 104 8.88 2.17 -2.62
CA VAL A 104 10.31 1.86 -2.79
C VAL A 104 11.16 3.01 -2.25
N GLY A 105 12.24 2.68 -1.56
CA GLY A 105 13.12 3.65 -0.90
C GLY A 105 12.77 3.95 0.55
N THR A 106 11.54 3.63 0.99
CA THR A 106 11.13 3.84 2.39
C THR A 106 12.02 3.08 3.36
N TYR A 107 12.46 3.77 4.42
CA TYR A 107 13.14 3.16 5.55
C TYR A 107 12.12 2.74 6.59
N VAL A 108 12.06 1.44 6.91
CA VAL A 108 11.15 0.90 7.92
C VAL A 108 11.94 0.65 9.20
N ASP A 109 11.52 1.32 10.27
CA ASP A 109 12.04 1.14 11.62
C ASP A 109 11.24 0.05 12.35
N PHE A 110 11.95 -0.78 13.10
CA PHE A 110 11.40 -1.84 13.94
C PHE A 110 11.79 -1.61 15.40
N PRO A 111 11.13 -0.70 16.14
CA PRO A 111 11.36 -0.58 17.57
C PRO A 111 10.91 -1.86 18.30
N ASN A 112 11.50 -2.10 19.48
CA ASN A 112 11.08 -3.14 20.39
C ASN A 112 10.51 -2.50 21.66
N SER A 113 9.18 -2.42 21.73
CA SER A 113 8.43 -1.89 22.86
C SER A 113 8.02 -2.97 23.88
N ASP A 114 8.40 -4.22 23.66
CA ASP A 114 8.22 -5.31 24.63
C ASP A 114 9.36 -5.33 25.67
N LEU A 115 9.17 -6.09 26.73
CA LEU A 115 10.16 -6.32 27.77
C LEU A 115 11.13 -7.47 27.48
N THR A 116 10.91 -8.17 26.39
CA THR A 116 11.72 -9.33 25.95
C THR A 116 12.57 -9.00 24.71
N TYR A 117 13.53 -9.88 24.41
CA TYR A 117 14.27 -9.79 23.16
C TYR A 117 13.42 -10.24 21.99
N HIS A 118 13.61 -9.55 20.86
CA HIS A 118 13.05 -9.95 19.57
C HIS A 118 14.13 -9.93 18.49
N ASN A 119 13.83 -10.61 17.38
CA ASN A 119 14.55 -10.52 16.11
C ASN A 119 13.59 -10.03 15.05
N VAL A 120 14.11 -9.43 14.00
CA VAL A 120 13.35 -9.07 12.80
C VAL A 120 14.11 -9.55 11.57
N PHE A 121 13.53 -10.48 10.83
CA PHE A 121 14.16 -10.99 9.61
C PHE A 121 13.15 -11.26 8.50
N SER A 122 13.64 -11.32 7.27
CA SER A 122 12.89 -11.70 6.08
C SER A 122 13.72 -12.51 5.11
N LEU A 123 13.10 -13.51 4.52
CA LEU A 123 13.67 -14.34 3.43
C LEU A 123 13.04 -14.00 2.06
N SER A 124 12.20 -12.97 1.99
CA SER A 124 11.47 -12.59 0.79
C SER A 124 12.41 -12.12 -0.32
N ARG A 125 12.07 -12.43 -1.59
CA ARG A 125 12.86 -12.02 -2.76
C ARG A 125 12.92 -10.50 -2.92
N ALA A 126 11.85 -9.77 -2.56
CA ALA A 126 11.79 -8.32 -2.60
C ALA A 126 12.81 -7.68 -1.63
N LYS A 127 12.95 -8.25 -0.43
CA LYS A 127 13.96 -7.81 0.54
C LYS A 127 14.32 -8.95 1.49
N ARG A 128 15.59 -9.41 1.42
CA ARG A 128 16.16 -10.34 2.39
C ARG A 128 16.99 -9.56 3.40
N PHE A 129 16.77 -9.79 4.69
CA PHE A 129 17.54 -9.18 5.77
C PHE A 129 17.39 -9.97 7.07
N ASP A 130 18.32 -9.75 7.98
CA ASP A 130 18.27 -10.20 9.38
C ASP A 130 18.89 -9.11 10.24
N LEU A 131 18.09 -8.50 11.11
CA LEU A 131 18.55 -7.44 12.02
C LEU A 131 19.20 -8.00 13.29
N GLY A 132 19.20 -9.33 13.48
CA GLY A 132 19.63 -9.99 14.69
C GLY A 132 18.74 -9.65 15.88
N ARG A 133 19.00 -10.26 17.02
CA ARG A 133 18.23 -10.05 18.25
C ARG A 133 18.58 -8.71 18.89
N TYR A 134 17.59 -8.05 19.51
CA TYR A 134 17.78 -6.82 20.28
C TYR A 134 16.77 -6.67 21.41
N ALA A 135 17.21 -5.98 22.46
CA ALA A 135 16.48 -5.81 23.72
C ALA A 135 15.37 -4.76 23.62
N ALA A 136 14.53 -4.73 24.65
CA ALA A 136 13.54 -3.68 24.90
C ALA A 136 14.11 -2.27 24.74
N GLY A 137 13.33 -1.36 24.20
CA GLY A 137 13.67 0.04 23.99
C GLY A 137 14.70 0.31 22.89
N LYS A 138 15.18 -0.71 22.17
CA LYS A 138 16.06 -0.56 21.00
C LYS A 138 15.25 -0.59 19.72
N SER A 139 15.78 0.08 18.69
CA SER A 139 15.21 0.06 17.34
C SER A 139 16.28 -0.24 16.32
N LYS A 140 15.94 -1.04 15.33
CA LYS A 140 16.73 -1.27 14.12
C LYS A 140 15.84 -1.08 12.92
N GLY A 141 16.40 -0.90 11.73
CA GLY A 141 15.57 -0.70 10.55
C GLY A 141 16.28 -1.05 9.26
N VAL A 142 15.54 -1.05 8.19
CA VAL A 142 16.02 -1.42 6.85
C VAL A 142 15.29 -0.65 5.78
N ARG A 143 16.02 -0.31 4.71
CA ARG A 143 15.43 0.32 3.51
C ARG A 143 14.77 -0.74 2.62
N MET A 144 13.56 -0.45 2.16
CA MET A 144 12.80 -1.26 1.20
C MET A 144 13.15 -0.81 -0.23
N ASP A 145 14.09 -1.46 -0.88
CA ASP A 145 14.72 -1.01 -2.13
C ASP A 145 14.15 -1.66 -3.41
N ARG A 146 13.23 -2.60 -3.28
CA ARG A 146 12.58 -3.27 -4.42
C ARG A 146 11.09 -3.47 -4.17
N PRO A 147 10.24 -3.34 -5.23
CA PRO A 147 8.82 -3.61 -5.09
C PRO A 147 8.55 -5.10 -4.84
N GLY A 148 7.45 -5.38 -4.15
CA GLY A 148 6.96 -6.72 -3.86
C GLY A 148 6.60 -6.94 -2.40
N VAL A 149 6.23 -8.17 -2.07
CA VAL A 149 5.81 -8.55 -0.72
C VAL A 149 7.02 -8.99 0.11
N VAL A 150 7.21 -8.34 1.25
CA VAL A 150 8.21 -8.68 2.26
C VAL A 150 7.50 -9.26 3.48
N ARG A 151 7.67 -10.56 3.71
CA ARG A 151 7.18 -11.22 4.92
C ARG A 151 8.23 -11.06 6.02
N VAL A 152 7.79 -10.59 7.16
CA VAL A 152 8.63 -10.31 8.35
C VAL A 152 8.35 -11.34 9.42
N PHE A 153 9.38 -11.81 10.10
CA PHE A 153 9.30 -12.85 11.13
C PHE A 153 10.23 -12.53 12.31
N CYS A 154 9.94 -13.17 13.44
CA CYS A 154 10.83 -13.28 14.60
C CYS A 154 11.32 -14.72 14.75
N ASP A 155 12.62 -14.91 15.07
CA ASP A 155 13.19 -16.25 15.26
C ASP A 155 12.97 -16.82 16.68
N ILE A 156 12.57 -15.95 17.63
CA ILE A 156 12.32 -16.33 19.03
C ILE A 156 10.85 -16.74 19.21
N HIS A 157 9.93 -15.96 18.63
CA HIS A 157 8.49 -16.17 18.79
C HIS A 157 7.89 -16.52 17.42
N SER A 158 7.67 -17.82 17.17
CA SER A 158 7.27 -18.35 15.86
C SER A 158 5.90 -17.86 15.35
N HIS A 159 5.07 -17.32 16.23
CA HIS A 159 3.77 -16.73 15.87
C HIS A 159 3.88 -15.27 15.39
N MET A 160 5.02 -14.59 15.68
CA MET A 160 5.24 -13.22 15.23
C MET A 160 5.57 -13.17 13.74
N ASN A 161 4.63 -12.69 12.97
CA ASN A 161 4.80 -12.42 11.55
C ASN A 161 4.06 -11.16 11.13
N ALA A 162 4.47 -10.56 10.02
CA ALA A 162 3.86 -9.39 9.42
C ALA A 162 4.19 -9.28 7.93
N PHE A 163 3.58 -8.30 7.27
CA PHE A 163 3.80 -8.02 5.86
C PHE A 163 4.15 -6.56 5.62
N VAL A 164 5.13 -6.33 4.76
CA VAL A 164 5.41 -5.01 4.18
C VAL A 164 5.25 -5.15 2.66
N LEU A 165 4.24 -4.50 2.11
CA LEU A 165 4.05 -4.40 0.67
C LEU A 165 4.78 -3.16 0.17
N VAL A 166 5.68 -3.37 -0.77
CA VAL A 166 6.52 -2.31 -1.33
C VAL A 166 6.09 -2.02 -2.76
N PHE A 167 5.74 -0.78 -3.04
CA PHE A 167 5.23 -0.32 -4.32
C PHE A 167 6.20 0.67 -4.98
N ASN A 168 6.23 0.68 -6.29
CA ASN A 168 6.96 1.67 -7.09
C ASN A 168 6.09 2.87 -7.49
N HIS A 169 4.84 2.95 -7.07
CA HIS A 169 3.87 4.01 -7.33
C HIS A 169 3.01 4.28 -6.08
N PRO A 170 2.39 5.46 -5.93
CA PRO A 170 1.66 5.84 -4.72
C PRO A 170 0.19 5.36 -4.67
N PHE A 171 -0.32 4.70 -5.71
CA PHE A 171 -1.72 4.30 -5.80
C PHE A 171 -1.96 2.97 -5.09
N PHE A 172 -1.87 2.99 -3.79
CA PHE A 172 -2.21 1.91 -2.87
C PHE A 172 -2.75 2.50 -1.56
N ASP A 173 -3.56 1.73 -0.88
CA ASP A 173 -4.09 2.05 0.44
C ASP A 173 -4.20 0.79 1.30
N VAL A 174 -3.98 0.93 2.61
CA VAL A 174 -4.26 -0.10 3.61
C VAL A 174 -5.65 0.18 4.15
N THR A 175 -6.55 -0.78 4.00
CA THR A 175 -7.94 -0.58 4.42
C THR A 175 -8.04 -0.24 5.91
N ASP A 176 -9.04 0.56 6.27
CA ASP A 176 -9.40 0.80 7.67
C ASP A 176 -10.06 -0.44 8.32
N ASP A 177 -10.49 -0.34 9.57
CA ASP A 177 -11.12 -1.43 10.33
C ASP A 177 -12.48 -1.84 9.77
N ASP A 178 -13.12 -0.96 8.99
CA ASP A 178 -14.37 -1.23 8.26
C ASP A 178 -14.12 -1.78 6.85
N GLY A 179 -12.85 -1.92 6.43
CA GLY A 179 -12.45 -2.37 5.11
C GLY A 179 -12.48 -1.27 4.05
N ARG A 180 -12.66 0.03 4.40
CA ARG A 180 -12.71 1.13 3.44
C ARG A 180 -11.31 1.46 2.95
N PHE A 181 -11.22 1.88 1.69
CA PHE A 181 -10.01 2.36 1.04
C PHE A 181 -10.29 3.56 0.14
N GLU A 182 -9.24 4.33 -0.14
CA GLU A 182 -9.27 5.47 -1.03
C GLU A 182 -7.96 5.64 -1.80
N LEU A 183 -8.06 5.74 -3.13
CA LEU A 183 -6.94 6.01 -4.04
C LEU A 183 -7.20 7.36 -4.73
N PRO A 184 -6.75 8.47 -4.15
CA PRO A 184 -7.02 9.81 -4.66
C PRO A 184 -6.10 10.20 -5.82
N ALA A 185 -6.43 11.32 -6.47
CA ALA A 185 -5.64 11.98 -7.49
C ALA A 185 -5.35 11.13 -8.73
N LEU A 186 -6.29 10.26 -9.11
CA LEU A 186 -6.20 9.45 -10.31
C LEU A 186 -6.74 10.22 -11.52
N PRO A 187 -5.99 10.27 -12.64
CA PRO A 187 -6.53 10.74 -13.91
C PRO A 187 -7.72 9.89 -14.37
N ALA A 188 -8.60 10.48 -15.20
CA ALA A 188 -9.65 9.72 -15.86
C ALA A 188 -9.03 8.60 -16.72
N GLY A 189 -9.61 7.39 -16.64
CA GLY A 189 -9.07 6.24 -17.36
C GLY A 189 -9.60 4.92 -16.86
N THR A 190 -9.15 3.85 -17.51
CA THR A 190 -9.44 2.48 -17.08
C THR A 190 -8.23 1.89 -16.39
N TYR A 191 -8.44 1.33 -15.22
CA TYR A 191 -7.40 0.75 -14.36
C TYR A 191 -7.76 -0.67 -13.96
N THR A 192 -6.76 -1.43 -13.55
CA THR A 192 -6.92 -2.72 -12.89
C THR A 192 -6.65 -2.55 -11.40
N LEU A 193 -7.68 -2.75 -10.59
CA LEU A 193 -7.61 -2.69 -9.13
C LEU A 193 -7.37 -4.07 -8.56
N VAL A 194 -6.45 -4.17 -7.61
CA VAL A 194 -6.12 -5.42 -6.90
C VAL A 194 -6.39 -5.25 -5.43
N GLY A 195 -7.19 -6.15 -4.87
CA GLY A 195 -7.35 -6.34 -3.44
C GLY A 195 -6.47 -7.50 -2.96
N TRP A 196 -5.59 -7.21 -2.01
CA TRP A 196 -4.64 -8.17 -1.46
C TRP A 196 -4.90 -8.42 0.03
N TYR A 197 -4.78 -9.69 0.46
CA TYR A 197 -4.94 -10.10 1.83
C TYR A 197 -4.09 -11.35 2.15
N GLU A 198 -3.46 -11.41 3.32
CA GLU A 198 -2.70 -12.54 3.88
C GLU A 198 -1.66 -13.20 2.94
N GLY A 199 -0.85 -12.40 2.27
CA GLY A 199 0.29 -12.88 1.48
C GLY A 199 0.02 -13.18 0.02
N GLU A 200 -1.24 -13.06 -0.45
CA GLU A 200 -1.63 -13.32 -1.83
C GLU A 200 -2.57 -12.24 -2.36
N ALA A 201 -2.50 -11.97 -3.67
CA ALA A 201 -3.54 -11.21 -4.34
C ALA A 201 -4.82 -12.06 -4.39
N ARG A 202 -5.91 -11.54 -3.85
CA ARG A 202 -7.16 -12.33 -3.71
C ARG A 202 -8.20 -11.96 -4.74
N ILE A 203 -8.20 -10.72 -5.21
CA ILE A 203 -9.19 -10.23 -6.16
C ILE A 203 -8.63 -9.17 -7.08
N THR A 204 -8.99 -9.23 -8.35
CA THR A 204 -8.64 -8.25 -9.36
C THR A 204 -9.91 -7.80 -10.07
N ARG A 205 -10.08 -6.49 -10.27
CA ARG A 205 -11.24 -5.91 -10.96
C ARG A 205 -10.84 -4.76 -11.86
N PRO A 206 -11.40 -4.67 -13.08
CA PRO A 206 -11.31 -3.45 -13.87
C PRO A 206 -12.20 -2.36 -13.25
N VAL A 207 -11.75 -1.11 -13.33
CA VAL A 207 -12.46 0.06 -12.83
C VAL A 207 -12.22 1.23 -13.77
N VAL A 208 -13.28 2.03 -14.02
CA VAL A 208 -13.22 3.23 -14.85
C VAL A 208 -13.36 4.45 -13.96
N VAL A 209 -12.35 5.31 -13.95
CA VAL A 209 -12.37 6.61 -13.27
C VAL A 209 -12.92 7.65 -14.24
N PRO A 210 -14.06 8.30 -13.94
CA PRO A 210 -14.62 9.33 -14.80
C PRO A 210 -13.80 10.64 -14.72
N PRO A 211 -13.89 11.51 -15.73
CA PRO A 211 -13.23 12.81 -15.67
C PRO A 211 -13.73 13.63 -14.47
N GLY A 212 -12.79 14.03 -13.59
CA GLY A 212 -13.08 14.86 -12.41
C GLY A 212 -13.95 14.22 -11.33
N GLY A 213 -14.14 12.89 -11.36
CA GLY A 213 -15.04 12.18 -10.47
C GLY A 213 -14.40 10.97 -9.78
N TRP A 214 -15.19 10.37 -8.88
CA TRP A 214 -14.81 9.16 -8.14
C TRP A 214 -15.47 7.93 -8.77
N ALA A 215 -14.69 6.85 -8.87
CA ALA A 215 -15.24 5.52 -9.10
C ALA A 215 -15.46 4.83 -7.75
N GLU A 216 -16.67 4.29 -7.54
CA GLU A 216 -17.00 3.52 -6.34
C GLU A 216 -17.03 2.03 -6.69
N ILE A 217 -16.30 1.21 -5.93
CA ILE A 217 -16.20 -0.23 -6.18
C ILE A 217 -15.96 -1.00 -4.89
N ASP A 218 -16.81 -1.97 -4.62
CA ASP A 218 -16.60 -2.90 -3.53
C ASP A 218 -15.95 -4.19 -4.04
N LEU A 219 -14.96 -4.64 -3.30
CA LEU A 219 -14.20 -5.86 -3.54
C LEU A 219 -14.55 -6.89 -2.47
N VAL A 220 -14.84 -8.12 -2.87
CA VAL A 220 -15.11 -9.22 -1.94
C VAL A 220 -14.04 -10.28 -2.10
N VAL A 221 -13.24 -10.48 -1.05
CA VAL A 221 -12.30 -11.60 -0.97
C VAL A 221 -13.07 -12.82 -0.46
N PRO A 222 -13.11 -13.91 -1.25
CA PRO A 222 -13.85 -15.11 -0.91
C PRO A 222 -13.34 -15.82 0.33
#